data_058aa80a1d4811a416daa75503c91347
#
_entry.id   058aa80a1d4811a416daa75503c91347
#
_cell.length_a   1.000
_cell.length_b   1.000
_cell.length_c   1.000
_cell.angle_alpha   90.00
_cell.angle_beta   90.00
_cell.angle_gamma   90.00
#
_symmetry.space_group_name_H-M   'P 1'
#
loop_
_entity.id
_entity.type
_entity.pdbx_description
1 polymer ?
#
loop_
_entity_poly.entity_id
_entity_poly.type
_entity_poly.pdbx_seq_one_letter_code
_entity_poly.pdbx_strand_id
1 'polypeptide(L)'
;VWTRGEPKWFQSSNRARRAFCANCGTPLAYETRFGLELAIGAFDDPEVAAPRIQVNPTDKLSFVDGLASLPVRNELDPEWRDFMAGIHSNQHPDHDTDVWPIDRRQGRD
;
A
#
# COMPACT_ATOMS: atom_id res chain seq x y z
N VAL A 1 -1.56 16.31 -7.26
CA VAL A 1 -0.14 16.71 -7.41
C VAL A 1 0.74 15.77 -6.59
N TRP A 2 1.76 15.20 -7.24
CA TRP A 2 2.77 14.39 -6.55
C TRP A 2 3.78 15.32 -5.88
N THR A 3 4.01 15.16 -4.60
CA THR A 3 4.80 16.11 -3.80
C THR A 3 6.22 15.64 -3.48
N ARG A 4 6.50 14.34 -3.64
CA ARG A 4 7.80 13.71 -3.33
C ARG A 4 8.34 12.92 -4.52
N GLY A 5 8.33 13.52 -5.70
CA GLY A 5 8.73 12.89 -6.96
C GLY A 5 7.55 12.34 -7.74
N GLU A 6 7.84 11.76 -8.89
CA GLU A 6 6.84 11.20 -9.78
C GLU A 6 6.73 9.68 -9.59
N PRO A 7 5.53 9.10 -9.64
CA PRO A 7 5.38 7.66 -9.64
C PRO A 7 5.87 7.07 -10.97
N LYS A 8 6.21 5.79 -10.93
CA LYS A 8 6.40 5.01 -12.15
C LYS A 8 5.06 4.47 -12.62
N TRP A 9 4.84 4.51 -13.94
CA TRP A 9 3.61 4.04 -14.57
C TRP A 9 3.84 2.78 -15.38
N PHE A 10 2.90 1.86 -15.28
CA PHE A 10 2.84 0.66 -16.08
C PHE A 10 1.50 0.60 -16.83
N GLN A 11 1.56 0.48 -18.15
CA GLN A 11 0.36 0.31 -18.97
C GLN A 11 -0.14 -1.13 -18.82
N SER A 12 -1.10 -1.33 -17.91
CA SER A 12 -1.60 -2.66 -17.57
C SER A 12 -2.56 -3.24 -18.61
N SER A 13 -3.18 -2.40 -19.40
CA SER A 13 -4.01 -2.79 -20.55
C SER A 13 -4.09 -1.62 -21.53
N ASN A 14 -4.78 -1.83 -22.65
CA ASN A 14 -5.08 -0.74 -23.59
C ASN A 14 -6.01 0.34 -22.99
N ARG A 15 -6.53 0.15 -21.79
CA ARG A 15 -7.54 1.04 -21.18
C ARG A 15 -7.14 1.57 -19.81
N ALA A 16 -6.09 1.02 -19.20
CA ALA A 16 -5.72 1.35 -17.85
C ALA A 16 -4.20 1.35 -17.65
N ARG A 17 -3.74 2.21 -16.77
CA ARG A 17 -2.37 2.21 -16.27
C ARG A 17 -2.34 2.24 -14.76
N ARG A 18 -1.28 1.73 -14.20
CA ARG A 18 -1.05 1.64 -12.75
C ARG A 18 0.18 2.42 -12.37
N ALA A 19 0.07 3.18 -11.29
CA ALA A 19 1.20 3.90 -10.72
C ALA A 19 1.72 3.18 -9.47
N PHE A 20 3.02 3.21 -9.30
CA PHE A 20 3.68 2.67 -8.12
C PHE A 20 4.93 3.49 -7.78
N CYS A 21 5.34 3.41 -6.53
CA CYS A 21 6.56 4.08 -6.09
C CYS A 21 7.79 3.40 -6.69
N ALA A 22 8.62 4.18 -7.41
CA ALA A 22 9.84 3.65 -8.03
C ALA A 22 10.91 3.23 -6.99
N ASN A 23 10.80 3.71 -5.75
CA ASN A 23 11.75 3.41 -4.68
C ASN A 23 11.39 2.14 -3.89
N CYS A 24 10.11 1.91 -3.59
CA CYS A 24 9.69 0.82 -2.73
C CYS A 24 8.63 -0.11 -3.36
N GLY A 25 8.12 0.22 -4.55
CA GLY A 25 7.13 -0.59 -5.25
C GLY A 25 5.71 -0.49 -4.74
N THR A 26 5.42 0.35 -3.76
CA THR A 26 4.07 0.51 -3.22
C THR A 26 3.09 0.92 -4.32
N PRO A 27 1.97 0.22 -4.51
CA PRO A 27 0.89 0.66 -5.41
C PRO A 27 0.33 2.00 -4.96
N LEU A 28 0.20 2.94 -5.90
CA LEU A 28 -0.24 4.31 -5.60
C LEU A 28 -1.55 4.67 -6.28
N ALA A 29 -1.74 4.27 -7.53
CA ALA A 29 -2.89 4.70 -8.30
C ALA A 29 -3.24 3.75 -9.44
N TYR A 30 -4.49 3.86 -9.86
CA TYR A 30 -5.04 3.22 -11.04
C TYR A 30 -5.77 4.28 -11.87
N GLU A 31 -5.45 4.39 -13.13
CA GLU A 31 -6.01 5.41 -14.00
C GLU A 31 -6.64 4.80 -15.25
N THR A 32 -7.83 5.27 -15.55
CA THR A 32 -8.56 4.99 -16.79
C THR A 32 -9.07 6.30 -17.38
N ARG A 33 -9.76 6.22 -18.51
CA ARG A 33 -10.46 7.39 -19.08
C ARG A 33 -11.52 8.00 -18.15
N PHE A 34 -11.97 7.25 -17.13
CA PHE A 34 -12.98 7.71 -16.18
C PHE A 34 -12.38 8.45 -14.97
N GLY A 35 -11.07 8.42 -14.81
CA GLY A 35 -10.38 9.16 -13.75
C GLY A 35 -9.23 8.39 -13.13
N LEU A 36 -8.67 9.03 -12.12
CA LEU A 36 -7.59 8.53 -11.29
C LEU A 36 -8.15 8.04 -9.96
N GLU A 37 -7.87 6.80 -9.63
CA GLU A 37 -8.19 6.18 -8.34
C GLU A 37 -6.91 6.01 -7.54
N LEU A 38 -6.93 6.35 -6.26
CA LEU A 38 -5.78 6.21 -5.37
C LEU A 38 -5.88 4.92 -4.54
N ALA A 39 -4.74 4.26 -4.34
CA ALA A 39 -4.67 3.08 -3.49
C ALA A 39 -4.83 3.48 -2.02
N ILE A 40 -5.82 2.92 -1.35
CA ILE A 40 -6.12 3.23 0.06
C ILE A 40 -4.93 2.96 0.99
N GLY A 41 -4.15 1.93 0.73
CA GLY A 41 -2.96 1.59 1.51
C GLY A 41 -1.81 2.60 1.40
N ALA A 42 -1.90 3.56 0.48
CA ALA A 42 -0.92 4.63 0.32
C ALA A 42 -1.28 5.92 1.10
N PHE A 43 -2.42 5.94 1.78
CA PHE A 43 -2.80 7.06 2.63
C PHE A 43 -2.10 6.98 3.99
N ASP A 44 -1.77 8.13 4.56
CA ASP A 44 -1.24 8.22 5.93
C ASP A 44 -2.29 7.73 6.95
N ASP A 45 -3.55 8.09 6.74
CA ASP A 45 -4.71 7.56 7.47
C ASP A 45 -5.67 6.89 6.49
N PRO A 46 -5.59 5.56 6.31
CA PRO A 46 -6.45 4.82 5.38
C PRO A 46 -7.95 4.88 5.74
N GLU A 47 -8.29 5.11 6.99
CA GLU A 47 -9.68 5.17 7.45
C GLU A 47 -10.48 6.29 6.76
N VAL A 48 -9.81 7.39 6.37
CA VAL A 48 -10.49 8.50 5.69
C VAL A 48 -11.00 8.12 4.30
N ALA A 49 -10.45 7.06 3.73
CA ALA A 49 -10.79 6.57 2.39
C ALA A 49 -11.45 5.18 2.42
N ALA A 50 -12.19 4.87 3.47
CA ALA A 50 -12.87 3.58 3.61
C ALA A 50 -13.73 3.28 2.36
N PRO A 51 -13.68 2.04 1.84
CA PRO A 51 -14.45 1.66 0.65
C PRO A 51 -15.95 1.82 0.88
N ARG A 52 -16.67 2.27 -0.14
CA ARG A 52 -18.12 2.49 -0.10
C ARG A 52 -18.87 1.73 -1.18
N ILE A 53 -18.15 1.11 -2.11
CA ILE A 53 -18.75 0.42 -3.25
C ILE A 53 -17.89 -0.79 -3.62
N GLN A 54 -18.54 -1.86 -4.06
CA GLN A 54 -17.87 -3.00 -4.66
C GLN A 54 -17.92 -2.88 -6.18
N VAL A 55 -16.81 -3.17 -6.84
CA VAL A 55 -16.72 -3.25 -8.30
C VAL A 55 -16.48 -4.69 -8.69
N ASN A 56 -17.22 -5.17 -9.71
CA ASN A 56 -17.16 -6.54 -10.22
C ASN A 56 -17.32 -7.63 -9.15
N PRO A 57 -18.38 -7.62 -8.35
CA PRO A 57 -18.57 -8.63 -7.29
C PRO A 57 -18.70 -10.05 -7.84
N THR A 58 -19.03 -10.22 -9.13
CA THR A 58 -19.10 -11.53 -9.79
C THR A 58 -17.73 -12.19 -9.97
N ASP A 59 -16.65 -11.41 -9.99
CA ASP A 59 -15.29 -11.93 -10.10
C ASP A 59 -14.63 -12.17 -8.73
N LYS A 60 -15.40 -11.98 -7.66
CA LYS A 60 -14.94 -12.18 -6.29
C LYS A 60 -14.56 -13.64 -6.07
N LEU A 61 -13.37 -13.86 -5.51
CA LEU A 61 -12.94 -15.20 -5.12
C LEU A 61 -13.79 -15.72 -3.95
N SER A 62 -14.05 -17.01 -3.93
CA SER A 62 -14.98 -17.63 -2.98
C SER A 62 -14.60 -17.45 -1.51
N PHE A 63 -13.31 -17.31 -1.21
CA PHE A 63 -12.84 -17.19 0.17
C PHE A 63 -12.96 -15.76 0.75
N VAL A 64 -13.24 -14.74 -0.10
CA VAL A 64 -13.24 -13.32 0.33
C VAL A 64 -14.27 -13.07 1.44
N ASP A 65 -15.44 -13.66 1.35
CA ASP A 65 -16.50 -13.49 2.36
C ASP A 65 -16.14 -14.09 3.74
N GLY A 66 -15.20 -15.00 3.77
CA GLY A 66 -14.75 -15.65 5.00
C GLY A 66 -13.51 -15.07 5.65
N LEU A 67 -12.89 -14.05 5.06
CA LEU A 67 -11.60 -13.52 5.54
C LEU A 67 -11.65 -13.03 6.98
N ALA A 68 -12.71 -12.34 7.37
CA ALA A 68 -12.86 -11.81 8.73
C ALA A 68 -13.03 -12.91 9.79
N SER A 69 -13.37 -14.14 9.39
CA SER A 69 -13.57 -15.29 10.27
C SER A 69 -12.35 -16.20 10.38
N LEU A 70 -11.26 -15.88 9.70
CA LEU A 70 -10.01 -16.64 9.79
C LEU A 70 -9.42 -16.56 11.20
N PRO A 71 -8.76 -17.64 11.66
CA PRO A 71 -8.05 -17.62 12.94
C PRO A 71 -6.99 -16.49 12.95
N VAL A 72 -6.91 -15.80 14.07
CA VAL A 72 -5.88 -14.78 14.29
C VAL A 72 -4.58 -15.46 14.67
N ARG A 73 -3.47 -14.98 14.10
CA ARG A 73 -2.12 -15.45 14.48
C ARG A 73 -1.89 -15.21 15.98
N ASN A 74 -1.18 -16.12 16.64
CA ASN A 74 -0.77 -15.94 18.03
C ASN A 74 0.26 -14.81 18.16
N GLU A 75 -0.21 -13.60 18.46
CA GLU A 75 0.63 -12.41 18.64
C GLU A 75 1.34 -12.37 20.00
N LEU A 76 1.04 -13.31 20.91
CA LEU A 76 1.69 -13.44 22.20
C LEU A 76 2.97 -14.29 22.15
N ASP A 77 3.25 -14.94 21.03
CA ASP A 77 4.50 -15.68 20.82
C ASP A 77 5.71 -14.74 21.01
N PRO A 78 6.61 -15.02 21.97
CA PRO A 78 7.76 -14.15 22.24
C PRO A 78 8.67 -13.96 21.03
N GLU A 79 8.92 -14.99 20.23
CA GLU A 79 9.75 -14.91 19.04
C GLU A 79 9.12 -13.98 17.99
N TRP A 80 7.82 -14.07 17.80
CA TRP A 80 7.08 -13.17 16.91
C TRP A 80 7.11 -11.73 17.40
N ARG A 81 6.92 -11.51 18.69
CA ARG A 81 6.96 -10.17 19.30
C ARG A 81 8.33 -9.52 19.16
N ASP A 82 9.40 -10.28 19.41
CA ASP A 82 10.78 -9.79 19.25
C ASP A 82 11.07 -9.44 17.79
N PHE A 83 10.64 -10.28 16.85
CA PHE A 83 10.76 -9.99 15.42
C PHE A 83 10.04 -8.69 15.06
N MET A 84 8.79 -8.52 15.46
CA MET A 84 8.00 -7.32 15.16
C MET A 84 8.59 -6.06 15.79
N ALA A 85 9.08 -6.15 17.01
CA ALA A 85 9.69 -5.02 17.73
C ALA A 85 11.01 -4.55 17.06
N GLY A 86 11.71 -5.45 16.37
CA GLY A 86 12.96 -5.15 15.67
C GLY A 86 12.80 -4.63 14.25
N ILE A 87 11.56 -4.48 13.73
CA ILE A 87 11.35 -4.01 12.38
C ILE A 87 11.63 -2.50 12.28
N HIS A 88 12.47 -2.15 11.31
CA HIS A 88 12.69 -0.77 10.88
C HIS A 88 12.10 -0.57 9.51
N SER A 89 11.08 0.27 9.40
CA SER A 89 10.43 0.55 8.12
C SER A 89 11.35 1.39 7.22
N ASN A 90 11.46 0.98 5.95
CA ASN A 90 12.07 1.78 4.89
C ASN A 90 11.02 2.46 4.00
N GLN A 91 9.75 2.36 4.38
CA GLN A 91 8.67 3.04 3.69
C GLN A 91 8.64 4.53 4.08
N HIS A 92 7.93 5.32 3.26
CA HIS A 92 7.59 6.68 3.66
C HIS A 92 6.80 6.62 4.98
N PRO A 93 7.12 7.46 5.98
CA PRO A 93 6.36 7.49 7.23
C PRO A 93 4.92 7.96 7.00
N ASP A 94 4.07 7.81 8.01
CA ASP A 94 2.65 8.18 8.02
C ASP A 94 2.40 9.68 8.25
N HIS A 95 3.39 10.50 8.00
CA HIS A 95 3.32 11.96 8.13
C HIS A 95 4.10 12.62 7.01
N ASP A 96 3.84 13.89 6.78
CA ASP A 96 4.51 14.65 5.73
C ASP A 96 6.01 14.86 6.05
N THR A 97 6.84 14.80 5.01
CA THR A 97 8.30 14.96 5.12
C THR A 97 8.81 15.94 4.06
N ASP A 98 9.89 16.65 4.37
CA ASP A 98 10.53 17.55 3.42
C ASP A 98 11.30 16.79 2.33
N VAL A 99 11.85 15.62 2.68
CA VAL A 99 12.70 14.81 1.80
C VAL A 99 12.26 13.34 1.82
N TRP A 100 12.12 12.76 0.64
CA TRP A 100 11.93 11.33 0.41
C TRP A 100 12.50 10.94 -0.96
N PRO A 101 13.15 9.79 -1.13
CA PRO A 101 13.53 8.82 -0.08
C PRO A 101 14.67 9.35 0.80
N ILE A 102 14.66 8.93 2.05
CA ILE A 102 15.80 9.16 2.94
C ILE A 102 16.93 8.22 2.49
N ASP A 103 18.14 8.73 2.33
CA ASP A 103 19.30 7.91 2.02
C ASP A 103 19.65 7.04 3.24
N ARG A 104 19.20 5.80 3.21
CA ARG A 104 19.40 4.82 4.29
C ARG A 104 20.57 3.87 4.03
N ARG A 105 21.45 4.18 3.08
CA ARG A 105 22.65 3.36 2.83
C ARG A 105 23.58 3.29 4.04
N GLN A 106 23.40 4.18 5.01
CA GLN A 106 24.20 4.26 6.24
C GLN A 106 23.63 3.47 7.43
N GLY A 107 22.55 2.71 7.29
CA GLY A 107 21.87 2.00 8.36
C GLY A 107 21.57 0.53 8.07
N ARG A 108 22.34 -0.11 7.22
CA ARG A 108 22.28 -1.56 7.05
C ARG A 108 23.25 -2.23 8.01
N ASP A 109 22.79 -2.44 9.20
CA ASP A 109 23.34 -3.45 10.09
C ASP A 109 22.54 -4.73 9.97
#